data_22b998762084a75c4c45c70e6083f112
#
_entry.id   22b998762084a75c4c45c70e6083f112
#
_cell.length_a   1.000
_cell.length_b   1.000
_cell.length_c   1.000
_cell.angle_alpha   90.00
_cell.angle_beta   90.00
_cell.angle_gamma   90.00
#
_symmetry.space_group_name_H-M   'P 1'
#
loop_
_entity.id
_entity.type
_entity.pdbx_description
1 polymer ?
#
loop_
_entity_poly.entity_id
_entity_poly.type
_entity_poly.pdbx_seq_one_letter_code
_entity_poly.pdbx_strand_id
1 'polypeptide(L)'
;LRAALDFHPTVCEAFFAKRVVVVEGDTEVAILRFSSELCDKLGIRKDLIKDTTIVSAGGKWTILAIARILSKLSIPFKVVHDTDRKGMTEEQIANISAINAFRANDKIRDIVGDANVFRVNDTFEHLLWDPVIDGNAPSEGGKPFNAWKRVRSYIDGSIALNPICEGKLRSVLQFIYE
;
A
#
# COMPACT_ATOMS: atom_id res chain seq x y z
N LEU A 1 0.34 2.56 -22.64
CA LEU A 1 1.81 2.44 -22.88
C LEU A 1 2.57 3.73 -22.54
N ARG A 2 1.98 4.90 -22.72
CA ARG A 2 2.63 6.20 -22.41
C ARG A 2 2.92 6.37 -20.91
N ALA A 3 2.02 5.96 -20.03
CA ALA A 3 2.19 6.05 -18.57
C ALA A 3 3.33 5.14 -18.02
N ALA A 4 3.77 4.16 -18.81
CA ALA A 4 4.88 3.27 -18.42
C ALA A 4 6.26 3.82 -18.83
N LEU A 5 6.28 4.92 -19.57
CA LEU A 5 7.52 5.52 -20.09
C LEU A 5 7.94 6.79 -19.33
N ASP A 6 7.03 7.38 -18.55
CA ASP A 6 7.37 8.45 -17.62
C ASP A 6 7.95 7.79 -16.34
N PHE A 7 9.14 7.21 -16.48
CA PHE A 7 9.84 6.59 -15.35
C PHE A 7 10.19 7.66 -14.32
N HIS A 8 9.33 7.80 -13.33
CA HIS A 8 9.69 8.51 -12.12
C HIS A 8 10.96 7.86 -11.53
N PRO A 9 11.94 8.62 -11.04
CA PRO A 9 13.20 8.05 -10.50
C PRO A 9 13.00 6.88 -9.54
N THR A 10 11.97 6.93 -8.68
CA THR A 10 11.62 5.84 -7.75
C THR A 10 11.21 4.55 -8.46
N VAL A 11 10.58 4.61 -9.63
CA VAL A 11 10.27 3.41 -10.43
C VAL A 11 11.55 2.83 -11.03
N CYS A 12 12.51 3.69 -11.40
CA CYS A 12 13.81 3.24 -11.90
C CYS A 12 14.62 2.50 -10.82
N GLU A 13 14.52 2.90 -9.55
CA GLU A 13 15.16 2.21 -8.43
C GLU A 13 14.69 0.76 -8.29
N ALA A 14 13.43 0.49 -8.64
CA ALA A 14 12.88 -0.86 -8.62
C ALA A 14 13.66 -1.86 -9.50
N PHE A 15 14.26 -1.39 -10.59
CA PHE A 15 15.00 -2.27 -11.51
C PHE A 15 16.35 -2.76 -10.95
N PHE A 16 16.84 -2.12 -9.91
CA PHE A 16 18.09 -2.46 -9.22
C PHE A 16 17.85 -3.06 -7.83
N ALA A 17 16.60 -3.15 -7.41
CA ALA A 17 16.23 -3.67 -6.10
C ALA A 17 16.30 -5.20 -6.07
N LYS A 18 16.66 -5.77 -4.92
CA LYS A 18 16.57 -7.22 -4.69
C LYS A 18 15.12 -7.68 -4.55
N ARG A 19 14.27 -6.82 -3.97
CA ARG A 19 12.83 -7.02 -3.79
C ARG A 19 12.12 -5.69 -3.92
N VAL A 20 10.93 -5.70 -4.47
CA VAL A 20 10.10 -4.51 -4.65
C VAL A 20 8.75 -4.68 -3.95
N VAL A 21 8.28 -3.64 -3.29
CA VAL A 21 6.88 -3.50 -2.89
C VAL A 21 6.27 -2.36 -3.68
N VAL A 22 5.35 -2.68 -4.54
CA VAL A 22 4.58 -1.68 -5.31
C VAL A 22 3.36 -1.30 -4.49
N VAL A 23 3.22 -0.01 -4.21
CA VAL A 23 2.08 0.55 -3.50
C VAL A 23 1.30 1.49 -4.41
N GLU A 24 0.04 1.79 -4.06
CA GLU A 24 -0.83 2.58 -4.92
C GLU A 24 -0.39 4.04 -5.00
N GLY A 25 -0.05 4.66 -3.86
CA GLY A 25 0.22 6.08 -3.79
C GLY A 25 1.17 6.53 -2.67
N ASP A 26 1.17 7.83 -2.42
CA ASP A 26 2.13 8.46 -1.52
C ASP A 26 1.77 8.31 -0.04
N THR A 27 0.51 8.01 0.29
CA THR A 27 0.08 7.73 1.67
C THR A 27 0.76 6.46 2.18
N GLU A 28 0.78 5.40 1.37
CA GLU A 28 1.46 4.14 1.66
C GLU A 28 2.96 4.36 1.83
N VAL A 29 3.58 5.11 0.93
CA VAL A 29 5.01 5.45 1.03
C VAL A 29 5.29 6.20 2.32
N ALA A 30 4.45 7.16 2.69
CA ALA A 30 4.61 7.96 3.91
C ALA A 30 4.59 7.09 5.18
N ILE A 31 3.75 6.05 5.22
CA ILE A 31 3.66 5.09 6.32
C ILE A 31 4.85 4.13 6.29
N LEU A 32 5.10 3.49 5.15
CA LEU A 32 6.10 2.44 5.02
C LEU A 32 7.56 2.96 5.07
N ARG A 33 7.76 4.27 4.97
CA ARG A 33 9.06 4.90 5.25
C ARG A 33 9.56 4.61 6.68
N PHE A 34 8.66 4.33 7.60
CA PHE A 34 8.96 3.98 8.99
C PHE A 34 8.95 2.46 9.24
N SER A 35 9.10 1.65 8.20
CA SER A 35 9.00 0.18 8.33
C SER A 35 9.91 -0.40 9.41
N SER A 36 11.13 0.12 9.58
CA SER A 36 12.07 -0.38 10.59
C SER A 36 11.53 -0.15 12.00
N GLU A 37 11.14 1.09 12.30
CA GLU A 37 10.64 1.49 13.61
C GLU A 37 9.28 0.85 13.93
N LEU A 38 8.42 0.73 12.91
CA LEU A 38 7.14 0.04 13.04
C LEU A 38 7.32 -1.45 13.31
N CYS A 39 8.24 -2.11 12.61
CA CYS A 39 8.54 -3.52 12.83
C CYS A 39 9.11 -3.74 14.24
N ASP A 40 9.99 -2.86 14.73
CA ASP A 40 10.49 -2.90 16.11
C ASP A 40 9.35 -2.80 17.12
N LYS A 41 8.50 -1.78 16.96
CA LYS A 41 7.38 -1.54 17.86
C LYS A 41 6.36 -2.67 17.86
N LEU A 42 6.14 -3.30 16.71
CA LEU A 42 5.18 -4.38 16.52
C LEU A 42 5.78 -5.79 16.69
N GLY A 43 7.09 -5.93 16.94
CA GLY A 43 7.75 -7.22 17.08
C GLY A 43 7.76 -8.05 15.82
N ILE A 44 7.95 -7.41 14.65
CA ILE A 44 8.01 -8.05 13.32
C ILE A 44 9.47 -8.16 12.88
N ARG A 45 9.81 -9.20 12.14
CA ARG A 45 11.16 -9.41 11.60
C ARG A 45 11.55 -8.30 10.62
N LYS A 46 12.85 -7.92 10.64
CA LYS A 46 13.39 -6.81 9.85
C LYS A 46 14.41 -7.22 8.79
N ASP A 47 14.70 -8.51 8.68
CA ASP A 47 15.80 -9.01 7.84
C ASP A 47 15.70 -8.57 6.39
N LEU A 48 14.48 -8.40 5.88
CA LEU A 48 14.21 -8.06 4.50
C LEU A 48 14.08 -6.55 4.23
N ILE A 49 14.02 -5.70 5.26
CA ILE A 49 13.78 -4.25 5.08
C ILE A 49 14.87 -3.62 4.20
N LYS A 50 16.14 -3.92 4.48
CA LYS A 50 17.29 -3.35 3.74
C LYS A 50 17.37 -3.79 2.28
N ASP A 51 16.72 -4.90 1.94
CA ASP A 51 16.72 -5.46 0.59
C ASP A 51 15.42 -5.13 -0.17
N THR A 52 14.50 -4.39 0.46
CA THR A 52 13.18 -4.06 -0.07
C THR A 52 13.09 -2.59 -0.45
N THR A 53 12.78 -2.33 -1.70
CA THR A 53 12.47 -0.98 -2.22
C THR A 53 10.96 -0.81 -2.34
N ILE A 54 10.44 0.30 -1.80
CA ILE A 54 9.02 0.64 -1.88
C ILE A 54 8.81 1.64 -3.02
N VAL A 55 7.91 1.34 -3.92
CA VAL A 55 7.64 2.12 -5.14
C VAL A 55 6.17 2.54 -5.18
N SER A 56 5.93 3.85 -5.21
CA SER A 56 4.60 4.40 -5.50
C SER A 56 4.28 4.25 -6.98
N ALA A 57 3.14 3.65 -7.29
CA ALA A 57 2.66 3.54 -8.66
C ALA A 57 1.98 4.83 -9.16
N GLY A 58 1.61 5.76 -8.25
CA GLY A 58 0.87 6.96 -8.60
C GLY A 58 -0.57 6.67 -9.07
N GLY A 59 -1.10 5.50 -8.68
CA GLY A 59 -2.47 5.08 -8.95
C GLY A 59 -2.59 3.61 -9.34
N LYS A 60 -3.76 3.05 -9.09
CA LYS A 60 -4.03 1.61 -9.20
C LYS A 60 -3.79 1.04 -10.60
N TRP A 61 -4.17 1.75 -11.65
CA TRP A 61 -3.96 1.29 -13.02
C TRP A 61 -2.49 1.22 -13.42
N THR A 62 -1.63 2.05 -12.83
CA THR A 62 -0.18 2.05 -13.08
C THR A 62 0.50 0.84 -12.44
N ILE A 63 -0.07 0.29 -11.33
CA ILE A 63 0.40 -0.97 -10.73
C ILE A 63 0.50 -2.07 -11.78
N LEU A 64 -0.50 -2.18 -12.67
CA LEU A 64 -0.51 -3.21 -13.72
C LEU A 64 0.68 -3.11 -14.68
N ALA A 65 1.08 -1.89 -15.03
CA ALA A 65 2.21 -1.67 -15.92
C ALA A 65 3.53 -2.03 -15.22
N ILE A 66 3.72 -1.56 -13.99
CA ILE A 66 4.92 -1.85 -13.18
C ILE A 66 5.03 -3.35 -12.92
N ALA A 67 3.95 -4.02 -12.49
CA ALA A 67 3.93 -5.44 -12.21
C ALA A 67 4.35 -6.27 -13.44
N ARG A 68 3.85 -5.93 -14.63
CA ARG A 68 4.24 -6.61 -15.89
C ARG A 68 5.74 -6.45 -16.20
N ILE A 69 6.29 -5.26 -15.95
CA ILE A 69 7.72 -5.00 -16.19
C ILE A 69 8.55 -5.80 -15.19
N LEU A 70 8.23 -5.74 -13.88
CA LEU A 70 8.94 -6.49 -12.86
C LEU A 70 8.90 -8.00 -13.10
N SER A 71 7.74 -8.53 -13.51
CA SER A 71 7.59 -9.94 -13.89
C SER A 71 8.49 -10.31 -15.07
N LYS A 72 8.54 -9.48 -16.11
CA LYS A 72 9.41 -9.73 -17.28
C LYS A 72 10.88 -9.68 -16.94
N LEU A 73 11.28 -8.86 -15.98
CA LEU A 73 12.66 -8.75 -15.51
C LEU A 73 13.01 -9.78 -14.43
N SER A 74 12.06 -10.64 -14.05
CA SER A 74 12.22 -11.63 -12.97
C SER A 74 12.63 -11.00 -11.63
N ILE A 75 12.23 -9.76 -11.38
CA ILE A 75 12.46 -9.08 -10.11
C ILE A 75 11.37 -9.51 -9.12
N PRO A 76 11.72 -10.05 -7.94
CA PRO A 76 10.72 -10.42 -6.93
C PRO A 76 9.96 -9.19 -6.43
N PHE A 77 8.63 -9.25 -6.42
CA PHE A 77 7.83 -8.13 -5.93
C PHE A 77 6.54 -8.58 -5.26
N LYS A 78 6.04 -7.71 -4.39
CA LYS A 78 4.71 -7.78 -3.80
C LYS A 78 3.95 -6.50 -4.11
N VAL A 79 2.62 -6.56 -4.05
CA VAL A 79 1.74 -5.40 -4.28
C VAL A 79 0.87 -5.19 -3.06
N VAL A 80 0.76 -3.93 -2.64
CA VAL A 80 -0.19 -3.51 -1.59
C VAL A 80 -1.05 -2.39 -2.16
N HIS A 81 -2.36 -2.56 -2.15
CA HIS A 81 -3.29 -1.57 -2.68
C HIS A 81 -4.64 -1.59 -1.96
N ASP A 82 -5.39 -0.51 -2.10
CA ASP A 82 -6.75 -0.39 -1.58
C ASP A 82 -7.76 -1.19 -2.40
N THR A 83 -8.85 -1.65 -1.78
CA THR A 83 -9.95 -2.25 -2.54
C THR A 83 -10.82 -1.21 -3.24
N ASP A 84 -10.88 0.02 -2.72
CA ASP A 84 -11.78 1.09 -3.18
C ASP A 84 -13.27 0.68 -3.19
N ARG A 85 -13.64 -0.28 -2.38
CA ARG A 85 -15.04 -0.76 -2.31
C ARG A 85 -16.00 0.32 -1.81
N LYS A 86 -15.56 1.14 -0.85
CA LYS A 86 -16.28 2.34 -0.34
C LYS A 86 -17.75 2.07 -0.01
N GLY A 87 -18.04 0.91 0.58
CA GLY A 87 -19.40 0.51 0.92
C GLY A 87 -20.33 0.18 -0.24
N MET A 88 -19.81 0.04 -1.47
CA MET A 88 -20.61 -0.34 -2.64
C MET A 88 -21.28 -1.71 -2.46
N THR A 89 -22.54 -1.79 -2.86
CA THR A 89 -23.27 -3.06 -2.98
C THR A 89 -22.80 -3.88 -4.18
N GLU A 90 -23.13 -5.18 -4.22
CA GLU A 90 -22.80 -6.04 -5.35
C GLU A 90 -23.45 -5.55 -6.66
N GLU A 91 -24.67 -4.99 -6.59
CA GLU A 91 -25.35 -4.40 -7.75
C GLU A 91 -24.60 -3.16 -8.27
N GLN A 92 -24.14 -2.29 -7.37
CA GLN A 92 -23.34 -1.13 -7.74
C GLN A 92 -22.02 -1.55 -8.37
N ILE A 93 -21.37 -2.60 -7.82
CA ILE A 93 -20.14 -3.15 -8.37
C ILE A 93 -20.37 -3.74 -9.76
N ALA A 94 -21.47 -4.46 -9.98
CA ALA A 94 -21.80 -5.04 -11.28
C ALA A 94 -21.95 -3.97 -12.37
N ASN A 95 -22.52 -2.82 -12.03
CA ASN A 95 -22.80 -1.72 -12.94
C ASN A 95 -21.67 -0.65 -13.00
N ILE A 96 -20.58 -0.86 -12.28
CA ILE A 96 -19.49 0.12 -12.23
C ILE A 96 -18.77 0.24 -13.56
N SER A 97 -18.36 1.46 -13.91
CA SER A 97 -17.60 1.73 -15.14
C SER A 97 -16.32 0.89 -15.23
N ALA A 98 -15.98 0.46 -16.45
CA ALA A 98 -14.76 -0.31 -16.71
C ALA A 98 -13.45 0.42 -16.36
N ILE A 99 -13.48 1.77 -16.33
CA ILE A 99 -12.33 2.61 -15.94
C ILE A 99 -12.24 2.86 -14.43
N ASN A 100 -13.24 2.44 -13.64
CA ASN A 100 -13.22 2.63 -12.20
C ASN A 100 -12.06 1.85 -11.58
N ALA A 101 -11.38 2.46 -10.60
CA ALA A 101 -10.23 1.87 -9.91
C ALA A 101 -10.55 0.50 -9.29
N PHE A 102 -11.78 0.28 -8.83
CA PHE A 102 -12.23 -1.01 -8.32
C PHE A 102 -12.01 -2.15 -9.33
N ARG A 103 -12.22 -1.90 -10.63
CA ARG A 103 -12.02 -2.92 -11.69
C ARG A 103 -10.57 -3.35 -11.89
N ALA A 104 -9.62 -2.57 -11.36
CA ALA A 104 -8.21 -2.96 -11.41
C ALA A 104 -7.87 -4.08 -10.41
N ASN A 105 -8.66 -4.28 -9.34
CA ASN A 105 -8.37 -5.25 -8.28
C ASN A 105 -8.17 -6.67 -8.84
N ASP A 106 -9.10 -7.15 -9.66
CA ASP A 106 -9.00 -8.49 -10.24
C ASP A 106 -7.85 -8.60 -11.23
N LYS A 107 -7.65 -7.56 -12.05
CA LYS A 107 -6.55 -7.53 -13.02
C LYS A 107 -5.17 -7.53 -12.34
N ILE A 108 -5.03 -6.85 -11.21
CA ILE A 108 -3.80 -6.88 -10.40
C ILE A 108 -3.57 -8.29 -9.89
N ARG A 109 -4.59 -8.90 -9.28
CA ARG A 109 -4.51 -10.28 -8.78
C ARG A 109 -4.11 -11.27 -9.87
N ASP A 110 -4.73 -11.18 -11.05
CA ASP A 110 -4.49 -12.09 -12.17
C ASP A 110 -3.05 -12.00 -12.71
N ILE A 111 -2.42 -10.83 -12.62
CA ILE A 111 -1.02 -10.63 -13.05
C ILE A 111 -0.02 -11.02 -11.97
N VAL A 112 -0.31 -10.69 -10.72
CA VAL A 112 0.64 -10.77 -9.60
C VAL A 112 0.51 -12.10 -8.85
N GLY A 113 -0.69 -12.68 -8.84
CA GLY A 113 -1.05 -13.85 -8.03
C GLY A 113 -1.44 -13.48 -6.59
N ASP A 114 -2.40 -14.20 -6.03
CA ASP A 114 -2.96 -13.91 -4.70
C ASP A 114 -1.89 -13.87 -3.58
N ALA A 115 -0.89 -14.74 -3.67
CA ALA A 115 0.17 -14.81 -2.65
C ALA A 115 1.04 -13.55 -2.58
N ASN A 116 1.06 -12.75 -3.64
CA ASN A 116 1.90 -11.56 -3.75
C ASN A 116 1.09 -10.25 -3.73
N VAL A 117 -0.21 -10.31 -3.43
CA VAL A 117 -1.08 -9.12 -3.35
C VAL A 117 -1.70 -9.03 -1.96
N PHE A 118 -1.53 -7.89 -1.30
CA PHE A 118 -2.27 -7.53 -0.10
C PHE A 118 -3.29 -6.45 -0.44
N ARG A 119 -4.56 -6.73 -0.18
CA ARG A 119 -5.66 -5.80 -0.40
C ARG A 119 -6.11 -5.21 0.93
N VAL A 120 -5.88 -3.92 1.09
CA VAL A 120 -6.40 -3.17 2.23
C VAL A 120 -7.89 -2.92 1.99
N ASN A 121 -8.72 -3.27 2.97
CA ASN A 121 -10.16 -3.05 2.84
C ASN A 121 -10.46 -1.55 2.88
N ASP A 122 -11.24 -1.10 1.89
CA ASP A 122 -11.58 0.28 1.61
C ASP A 122 -10.37 1.15 1.29
N THR A 123 -9.73 1.78 2.24
CA THR A 123 -8.63 2.72 2.03
C THR A 123 -7.47 2.47 3.00
N PHE A 124 -6.27 2.85 2.60
CA PHE A 124 -5.05 2.65 3.39
C PHE A 124 -5.03 3.48 4.68
N GLU A 125 -5.73 4.61 4.70
CA GLU A 125 -5.91 5.41 5.90
C GLU A 125 -6.55 4.62 7.04
N HIS A 126 -7.36 3.58 6.75
CA HIS A 126 -7.97 2.70 7.75
C HIS A 126 -6.97 1.81 8.51
N LEU A 127 -5.69 1.83 8.13
CA LEU A 127 -4.62 1.26 8.96
C LEU A 127 -4.27 2.15 10.17
N LEU A 128 -4.64 3.43 10.12
CA LEU A 128 -4.28 4.41 11.13
C LEU A 128 -5.50 5.04 11.81
N TRP A 129 -6.64 5.09 11.14
CA TRP A 129 -7.90 5.61 11.66
C TRP A 129 -9.02 4.60 11.42
N ASP A 130 -9.59 4.09 12.51
CA ASP A 130 -10.81 3.32 12.38
C ASP A 130 -12.01 4.27 12.26
N PRO A 131 -12.83 4.18 11.19
CA PRO A 131 -13.92 5.12 10.96
C PRO A 131 -14.95 5.17 12.08
N VAL A 132 -15.11 4.09 12.84
CA VAL A 132 -16.07 3.96 13.93
C VAL A 132 -15.49 4.51 15.25
N ILE A 133 -14.21 4.23 15.51
CA ILE A 133 -13.55 4.54 16.79
C ILE A 133 -12.86 5.91 16.74
N ASP A 134 -12.08 6.16 15.68
CA ASP A 134 -11.26 7.38 15.55
C ASP A 134 -11.92 8.46 14.70
N GLY A 135 -12.98 8.09 13.94
CA GLY A 135 -13.51 8.91 12.86
C GLY A 135 -12.66 8.85 11.59
N ASN A 136 -13.02 9.67 10.60
CA ASN A 136 -12.29 9.72 9.33
C ASN A 136 -10.91 10.36 9.49
N ALA A 137 -9.96 9.94 8.66
CA ALA A 137 -8.67 10.59 8.55
C ALA A 137 -8.84 12.09 8.23
N PRO A 138 -8.05 12.99 8.85
CA PRO A 138 -8.12 14.41 8.54
C PRO A 138 -7.87 14.70 7.07
N SER A 139 -8.65 15.58 6.46
CA SER A 139 -8.49 16.02 5.07
C SER A 139 -7.55 17.21 4.92
N GLU A 140 -7.46 18.06 5.95
CA GLU A 140 -6.61 19.24 5.96
C GLU A 140 -5.12 18.84 6.00
N GLY A 141 -4.28 19.50 5.21
CA GLY A 141 -2.84 19.21 5.12
C GLY A 141 -2.47 18.04 4.20
N GLY A 142 -3.47 17.31 3.66
CA GLY A 142 -3.28 16.17 2.75
C GLY A 142 -3.04 14.83 3.45
N LYS A 143 -3.52 13.77 2.82
CA LYS A 143 -3.49 12.41 3.37
C LYS A 143 -2.07 11.90 3.68
N PRO A 144 -1.06 12.02 2.80
CA PRO A 144 0.29 11.52 3.09
C PRO A 144 0.92 12.20 4.30
N PHE A 145 0.75 13.52 4.46
CA PHE A 145 1.28 14.26 5.60
C PHE A 145 0.62 13.83 6.91
N ASN A 146 -0.71 13.69 6.92
CA ASN A 146 -1.45 13.26 8.10
C ASN A 146 -1.06 11.83 8.51
N ALA A 147 -0.93 10.93 7.55
CA ALA A 147 -0.48 9.56 7.78
C ALA A 147 0.94 9.53 8.37
N TRP A 148 1.87 10.26 7.77
CA TRP A 148 3.23 10.43 8.27
C TRP A 148 3.26 10.94 9.72
N LYS A 149 2.51 12.00 10.01
CA LYS A 149 2.42 12.58 11.35
C LYS A 149 1.89 11.58 12.38
N ARG A 150 0.79 10.86 12.04
CA ARG A 150 0.17 9.89 12.95
C ARG A 150 1.09 8.69 13.22
N VAL A 151 1.75 8.16 12.20
CA VAL A 151 2.73 7.08 12.36
C VAL A 151 3.87 7.50 13.26
N ARG A 152 4.43 8.69 13.04
CA ARG A 152 5.51 9.23 13.87
C ARG A 152 5.07 9.35 15.34
N SER A 153 3.89 9.93 15.59
CA SER A 153 3.35 10.04 16.95
C SER A 153 3.06 8.67 17.60
N TYR A 154 2.67 7.67 16.81
CA TYR A 154 2.54 6.30 17.30
C TYR A 154 3.90 5.70 17.67
N ILE A 155 4.93 5.88 16.84
CA ILE A 155 6.29 5.35 17.08
C ILE A 155 6.90 5.95 18.33
N ASP A 156 6.83 7.27 18.49
CA ASP A 156 7.40 7.98 19.65
C ASP A 156 6.59 7.82 20.94
N GLY A 157 5.41 7.20 20.86
CA GLY A 157 4.55 6.92 22.01
C GLY A 157 3.63 8.08 22.42
N SER A 158 3.59 9.17 21.65
CA SER A 158 2.69 10.31 21.93
C SER A 158 1.22 9.96 21.74
N ILE A 159 0.92 8.95 20.92
CA ILE A 159 -0.41 8.37 20.75
C ILE A 159 -0.34 6.84 20.78
N ALA A 160 -1.46 6.20 21.09
CA ALA A 160 -1.71 4.79 20.83
C ALA A 160 -2.62 4.65 19.59
N LEU A 161 -2.37 3.67 18.75
CA LEU A 161 -3.38 3.22 17.79
C LEU A 161 -4.38 2.32 18.51
N ASN A 162 -5.64 2.34 18.06
CA ASN A 162 -6.57 1.33 18.54
C ASN A 162 -6.15 -0.07 18.07
N PRO A 163 -6.53 -1.15 18.80
CA PRO A 163 -6.08 -2.51 18.50
C PRO A 163 -6.44 -2.99 17.08
N ILE A 164 -7.53 -2.49 16.51
CA ILE A 164 -7.96 -2.85 15.14
C ILE A 164 -6.97 -2.28 14.12
N CYS A 165 -6.64 -0.99 14.24
CA CYS A 165 -5.66 -0.35 13.36
C CYS A 165 -4.27 -0.96 13.52
N GLU A 166 -3.84 -1.20 14.76
CA GLU A 166 -2.54 -1.86 15.01
C GLU A 166 -2.48 -3.26 14.40
N GLY A 167 -3.54 -4.05 14.52
CA GLY A 167 -3.65 -5.37 13.89
C GLY A 167 -3.59 -5.32 12.37
N LYS A 168 -4.30 -4.38 11.75
CA LYS A 168 -4.25 -4.16 10.30
C LYS A 168 -2.84 -3.76 9.83
N LEU A 169 -2.21 -2.80 10.51
CA LEU A 169 -0.86 -2.34 10.22
C LEU A 169 0.16 -3.48 10.36
N ARG A 170 0.06 -4.28 11.42
CA ARG A 170 0.86 -5.50 11.63
C ARG A 170 0.72 -6.45 10.45
N SER A 171 -0.50 -6.74 10.00
CA SER A 171 -0.75 -7.67 8.90
C SER A 171 -0.12 -7.22 7.59
N VAL A 172 -0.16 -5.92 7.28
CA VAL A 172 0.51 -5.36 6.09
C VAL A 172 2.02 -5.52 6.19
N LEU A 173 2.62 -5.18 7.34
CA LEU A 173 4.07 -5.27 7.52
C LEU A 173 4.57 -6.73 7.51
N GLN A 174 3.82 -7.65 8.12
CA GLN A 174 4.11 -9.08 8.04
C GLN A 174 4.04 -9.58 6.60
N PHE A 175 2.99 -9.25 5.86
CA PHE A 175 2.91 -9.58 4.45
C PHE A 175 4.13 -9.05 3.66
N ILE A 176 4.58 -7.85 3.93
CA ILE A 176 5.71 -7.25 3.22
C ILE A 176 7.02 -7.95 3.58
N TYR A 177 7.29 -8.20 4.86
CA TYR A 177 8.62 -8.55 5.38
C TYR A 177 8.76 -10.00 5.88
N GLU A 178 7.69 -10.77 5.92
CA GLU A 178 7.69 -12.20 6.23
C GLU A 178 7.16 -13.02 5.04
#